data_164e35a7d2f661d16c06fb71431a8da8
#
_entry.id   164e35a7d2f661d16c06fb71431a8da8
#
_cell.length_a   1.000
_cell.length_b   1.000
_cell.length_c   1.000
_cell.angle_alpha   90.00
_cell.angle_beta   90.00
_cell.angle_gamma   90.00
#
_symmetry.space_group_name_H-M   'P 1'
#
loop_
_entity.id
_entity.type
_entity.pdbx_description
1 polymer ?
#
loop_
_entity_poly.entity_id
_entity_poly.type
_entity_poly.pdbx_seq_one_letter_code
_entity_poly.pdbx_strand_id
1 'polypeptide(L)'
;MQLRIVLAAAALAIALAVPADAGISKKANAKKVVAFMDLVFNQKKVKEGFDKYVGDKYIQHNPIAPDGAAAAVEVLGKALVALPGWTYDFKHAYVDGDIVVLHSHVRMKADDRGMAVVDIFRFEKGKIVEHWDVLQPIPEKSANNNTMF
;
A
#
# COMPACT_ATOMS: atom_id res chain seq x y z
N MET A 1 -25.55 -54.98 41.33
CA MET A 1 -25.02 -54.97 39.96
C MET A 1 -25.14 -53.57 39.39
N GLN A 2 -24.09 -52.73 39.53
CA GLN A 2 -24.13 -51.33 39.11
C GLN A 2 -23.53 -51.21 37.72
N LEU A 3 -24.32 -50.70 36.78
CA LEU A 3 -23.97 -50.43 35.41
C LEU A 3 -23.23 -49.09 35.35
N ARG A 4 -21.91 -49.09 35.05
CA ARG A 4 -21.13 -47.89 34.82
C ARG A 4 -21.23 -47.52 33.33
N ILE A 5 -21.94 -46.39 33.04
CA ILE A 5 -21.98 -45.80 31.72
C ILE A 5 -20.73 -44.89 31.58
N VAL A 6 -19.82 -45.29 30.68
CA VAL A 6 -18.67 -44.46 30.29
C VAL A 6 -19.10 -43.60 29.14
N LEU A 7 -19.26 -42.30 29.36
CA LEU A 7 -19.46 -41.30 28.29
C LEU A 7 -18.08 -40.94 27.69
N ALA A 8 -17.83 -41.39 26.48
CA ALA A 8 -16.68 -40.90 25.68
C ALA A 8 -17.02 -39.57 25.04
N ALA A 9 -16.40 -38.49 25.52
CA ALA A 9 -16.50 -37.16 24.88
C ALA A 9 -15.54 -37.11 23.67
N ALA A 10 -16.07 -37.20 22.46
CA ALA A 10 -15.31 -36.92 21.25
C ALA A 10 -15.11 -35.44 21.07
N ALA A 11 -13.91 -34.93 21.32
CA ALA A 11 -13.52 -33.57 21.02
C ALA A 11 -13.32 -33.44 19.49
N LEU A 12 -14.25 -32.76 18.80
CA LEU A 12 -14.12 -32.40 17.39
C LEU A 12 -13.17 -31.21 17.28
N ALA A 13 -11.90 -31.46 16.95
CA ALA A 13 -10.94 -30.41 16.62
C ALA A 13 -11.23 -29.88 15.23
N ILE A 14 -11.92 -28.73 15.14
CA ILE A 14 -12.05 -28.00 13.88
C ILE A 14 -10.71 -27.32 13.61
N ALA A 15 -9.88 -27.95 12.78
CA ALA A 15 -8.69 -27.31 12.22
C ALA A 15 -9.16 -26.27 11.20
N LEU A 16 -9.10 -24.99 11.56
CA LEU A 16 -9.24 -23.89 10.61
C LEU A 16 -8.04 -23.95 9.67
N ALA A 17 -8.21 -24.56 8.51
CA ALA A 17 -7.23 -24.55 7.44
C ALA A 17 -7.10 -23.12 6.93
N VAL A 18 -6.04 -22.39 7.31
CA VAL A 18 -5.66 -21.14 6.67
C VAL A 18 -5.21 -21.52 5.25
N PRO A 19 -5.87 -21.01 4.20
CA PRO A 19 -5.48 -21.35 2.84
C PRO A 19 -4.03 -20.93 2.60
N ALA A 20 -3.20 -21.84 2.10
CA ALA A 20 -1.79 -21.61 1.75
C ALA A 20 -1.60 -20.47 0.73
N ASP A 21 -2.65 -20.09 0.03
CA ASP A 21 -2.70 -19.02 -0.95
C ASP A 21 -2.63 -17.59 -0.33
N ALA A 22 -3.03 -17.44 0.94
CA ALA A 22 -3.01 -16.14 1.63
C ALA A 22 -1.58 -15.54 1.75
N GLY A 23 -0.55 -16.37 1.93
CA GLY A 23 0.84 -15.92 2.04
C GLY A 23 1.47 -15.50 0.71
N ILE A 24 1.11 -16.17 -0.38
CA ILE A 24 1.57 -15.85 -1.74
C ILE A 24 0.88 -14.57 -2.23
N SER A 25 -0.42 -14.43 -1.95
CA SER A 25 -1.21 -13.24 -2.26
C SER A 25 -0.66 -11.98 -1.57
N LYS A 26 -0.30 -12.07 -0.29
CA LYS A 26 0.26 -10.95 0.49
C LYS A 26 1.56 -10.43 -0.13
N LYS A 27 2.54 -11.28 -0.44
CA LYS A 27 3.79 -10.89 -1.11
C LYS A 27 3.55 -10.33 -2.53
N ALA A 28 2.56 -10.86 -3.25
CA ALA A 28 2.21 -10.39 -4.57
C ALA A 28 1.63 -8.97 -4.54
N ASN A 29 0.77 -8.63 -3.57
CA ASN A 29 0.18 -7.31 -3.45
C ASN A 29 1.25 -6.25 -3.09
N ALA A 30 2.19 -6.55 -2.19
CA ALA A 30 3.31 -5.65 -1.91
C ALA A 30 4.14 -5.35 -3.18
N LYS A 31 4.46 -6.38 -3.97
CA LYS A 31 5.17 -6.20 -5.24
C LYS A 31 4.36 -5.34 -6.23
N LYS A 32 3.05 -5.52 -6.30
CA LYS A 32 2.17 -4.72 -7.16
C LYS A 32 2.15 -3.25 -6.75
N VAL A 33 2.09 -2.94 -5.45
CA VAL A 33 2.13 -1.55 -4.95
C VAL A 33 3.46 -0.90 -5.31
N VAL A 34 4.59 -1.55 -5.03
CA VAL A 34 5.90 -1.00 -5.40
C VAL A 34 6.00 -0.77 -6.91
N ALA A 35 5.57 -1.73 -7.74
CA ALA A 35 5.60 -1.60 -9.19
C ALA A 35 4.64 -0.51 -9.70
N PHE A 36 3.46 -0.35 -9.08
CA PHE A 36 2.53 0.73 -9.37
C PHE A 36 3.15 2.10 -9.09
N MET A 37 3.67 2.27 -7.88
CA MET A 37 4.26 3.54 -7.44
C MET A 37 5.52 3.90 -8.24
N ASP A 38 6.34 2.90 -8.59
CA ASP A 38 7.51 3.09 -9.45
C ASP A 38 7.09 3.55 -10.86
N LEU A 39 6.09 2.89 -11.45
CA LEU A 39 5.57 3.25 -12.77
C LEU A 39 5.03 4.69 -12.79
N VAL A 40 4.23 5.05 -11.77
CA VAL A 40 3.59 6.36 -11.66
C VAL A 40 4.61 7.45 -11.38
N PHE A 41 5.43 7.30 -10.32
CA PHE A 41 6.23 8.41 -9.81
C PHE A 41 7.67 8.43 -10.31
N ASN A 42 8.33 7.28 -10.49
CA ASN A 42 9.71 7.26 -10.96
C ASN A 42 9.79 7.23 -12.48
N GLN A 43 8.94 6.43 -13.14
CA GLN A 43 8.90 6.33 -14.60
C GLN A 43 7.95 7.35 -15.25
N LYS A 44 7.13 8.10 -14.49
CA LYS A 44 6.16 9.11 -14.98
C LYS A 44 5.07 8.54 -15.90
N LYS A 45 4.81 7.23 -15.81
CA LYS A 45 3.82 6.51 -16.62
C LYS A 45 2.49 6.38 -15.89
N VAL A 46 1.88 7.53 -15.53
CA VAL A 46 0.69 7.58 -14.67
C VAL A 46 -0.44 6.73 -15.22
N LYS A 47 -0.84 6.97 -16.46
CA LYS A 47 -1.95 6.23 -17.07
C LYS A 47 -1.68 4.73 -17.15
N GLU A 48 -0.47 4.32 -17.55
CA GLU A 48 -0.08 2.90 -17.61
C GLU A 48 -0.15 2.23 -16.23
N GLY A 49 0.31 2.93 -15.18
CA GLY A 49 0.24 2.45 -13.80
C GLY A 49 -1.19 2.21 -13.36
N PHE A 50 -2.07 3.18 -13.57
CA PHE A 50 -3.48 3.07 -13.20
C PHE A 50 -4.21 1.97 -13.98
N ASP A 51 -4.09 1.92 -15.32
CA ASP A 51 -4.72 0.89 -16.16
C ASP A 51 -4.30 -0.53 -15.72
N LYS A 52 -3.04 -0.69 -15.34
CA LYS A 52 -2.49 -2.01 -14.99
C LYS A 52 -2.85 -2.47 -13.58
N TYR A 53 -2.84 -1.58 -12.59
CA TYR A 53 -2.90 -1.97 -11.19
C TYR A 53 -4.16 -1.54 -10.45
N VAL A 54 -4.86 -0.49 -10.91
CA VAL A 54 -6.06 0.04 -10.26
C VAL A 54 -7.31 -0.63 -10.84
N GLY A 55 -8.34 -0.82 -10.00
CA GLY A 55 -9.63 -1.37 -10.39
C GLY A 55 -10.60 -0.30 -10.91
N ASP A 56 -11.80 -0.74 -11.29
CA ASP A 56 -12.87 0.16 -11.77
C ASP A 56 -13.32 1.15 -10.68
N LYS A 57 -13.25 0.72 -9.42
CA LYS A 57 -13.48 1.56 -8.25
C LYS A 57 -12.12 2.00 -7.70
N TYR A 58 -11.97 3.29 -7.42
CA TYR A 58 -10.80 3.84 -6.72
C TYR A 58 -11.25 4.95 -5.79
N ILE A 59 -11.20 4.69 -4.49
CA ILE A 59 -11.55 5.66 -3.45
C ILE A 59 -10.29 6.36 -2.99
N GLN A 60 -10.27 7.68 -3.05
CA GLN A 60 -9.14 8.50 -2.64
C GLN A 60 -9.45 9.21 -1.31
N HIS A 61 -8.59 9.00 -0.30
CA HIS A 61 -8.73 9.64 1.01
C HIS A 61 -7.75 10.80 1.25
N ASN A 62 -6.81 11.06 0.33
CA ASN A 62 -6.00 12.27 0.42
C ASN A 62 -6.89 13.50 0.17
N PRO A 63 -7.01 14.44 1.14
CA PRO A 63 -7.98 15.54 1.06
C PRO A 63 -7.67 16.58 -0.03
N ILE A 64 -6.47 16.56 -0.60
CA ILE A 64 -6.06 17.47 -1.69
C ILE A 64 -6.16 16.83 -3.08
N ALA A 65 -6.54 15.54 -3.15
CA ALA A 65 -6.69 14.81 -4.40
C ALA A 65 -8.18 14.51 -4.67
N PRO A 66 -8.66 14.65 -5.92
CA PRO A 66 -10.03 14.29 -6.24
C PRO A 66 -10.23 12.77 -6.21
N ASP A 67 -11.48 12.36 -5.96
CA ASP A 67 -11.87 10.95 -5.94
C ASP A 67 -11.93 10.35 -7.35
N GLY A 68 -11.64 9.05 -7.45
CA GLY A 68 -11.73 8.26 -8.68
C GLY A 68 -10.46 8.22 -9.52
N ALA A 69 -10.26 7.08 -10.20
CA ALA A 69 -9.04 6.79 -10.96
C ALA A 69 -8.78 7.78 -12.10
N ALA A 70 -9.82 8.17 -12.85
CA ALA A 70 -9.66 9.10 -13.98
C ALA A 70 -9.18 10.48 -13.51
N ALA A 71 -9.76 11.00 -12.43
CA ALA A 71 -9.37 12.27 -11.85
C ALA A 71 -7.94 12.22 -11.27
N ALA A 72 -7.59 11.12 -10.61
CA ALA A 72 -6.22 10.90 -10.10
C ALA A 72 -5.19 10.88 -11.24
N VAL A 73 -5.48 10.22 -12.36
CA VAL A 73 -4.60 10.18 -13.55
C VAL A 73 -4.39 11.60 -14.11
N GLU A 74 -5.46 12.37 -14.22
CA GLU A 74 -5.36 13.74 -14.74
C GLU A 74 -4.52 14.65 -13.85
N VAL A 75 -4.80 14.65 -12.54
CA VAL A 75 -4.11 15.51 -11.56
C VAL A 75 -2.65 15.11 -11.41
N LEU A 76 -2.34 13.81 -11.24
CA LEU A 76 -0.97 13.33 -11.13
C LEU A 76 -0.19 13.55 -12.42
N GLY A 77 -0.80 13.36 -13.57
CA GLY A 77 -0.15 13.64 -14.87
C GLY A 77 0.30 15.10 -14.98
N LYS A 78 -0.54 16.05 -14.63
CA LYS A 78 -0.20 17.48 -14.60
C LYS A 78 0.88 17.79 -13.55
N ALA A 79 0.75 17.24 -12.34
CA ALA A 79 1.68 17.47 -11.25
C ALA A 79 3.10 16.94 -11.55
N LEU A 80 3.22 15.76 -12.17
CA LEU A 80 4.50 15.18 -12.51
C LEU A 80 5.20 15.86 -13.70
N VAL A 81 4.45 16.52 -14.57
CA VAL A 81 5.01 17.44 -15.60
C VAL A 81 5.56 18.71 -14.94
N ALA A 82 4.82 19.28 -13.99
CA ALA A 82 5.23 20.48 -13.26
C ALA A 82 6.41 20.21 -12.28
N LEU A 83 6.51 19.01 -11.77
CA LEU A 83 7.50 18.56 -10.76
C LEU A 83 8.28 17.33 -11.27
N PRO A 84 9.12 17.45 -12.30
CA PRO A 84 9.83 16.30 -12.91
C PRO A 84 10.77 15.58 -11.94
N GLY A 85 11.24 16.29 -10.90
CA GLY A 85 12.08 15.73 -9.84
C GLY A 85 11.33 14.93 -8.78
N TRP A 86 10.00 14.83 -8.86
CA TRP A 86 9.21 14.06 -7.89
C TRP A 86 9.50 12.57 -8.01
N THR A 87 10.12 12.01 -6.97
CA THR A 87 10.59 10.61 -6.92
C THR A 87 10.25 9.95 -5.60
N TYR A 88 10.12 8.64 -5.63
CA TYR A 88 9.91 7.76 -4.49
C TYR A 88 11.09 6.81 -4.32
N ASP A 89 11.66 6.78 -3.13
CA ASP A 89 12.64 5.79 -2.68
C ASP A 89 11.95 4.90 -1.63
N PHE A 90 11.57 3.68 -2.05
CA PHE A 90 10.79 2.73 -1.25
C PHE A 90 11.65 2.11 -0.16
N LYS A 91 11.22 2.23 1.08
CA LYS A 91 11.96 1.73 2.25
C LYS A 91 11.38 0.43 2.79
N HIS A 92 10.09 0.43 3.12
CA HIS A 92 9.42 -0.72 3.72
C HIS A 92 8.04 -0.93 3.11
N ALA A 93 7.66 -2.21 2.95
CA ALA A 93 6.30 -2.59 2.55
C ALA A 93 5.79 -3.67 3.51
N TYR A 94 4.65 -3.40 4.14
CA TYR A 94 3.98 -4.29 5.07
C TYR A 94 2.63 -4.70 4.52
N VAL A 95 2.19 -5.92 4.81
CA VAL A 95 0.93 -6.45 4.30
C VAL A 95 0.12 -7.08 5.41
N ASP A 96 -1.12 -6.64 5.55
CA ASP A 96 -2.12 -7.28 6.41
C ASP A 96 -3.42 -7.49 5.64
N GLY A 97 -3.77 -8.76 5.41
CA GLY A 97 -4.94 -9.11 4.60
C GLY A 97 -4.87 -8.55 3.18
N ASP A 98 -5.81 -7.68 2.85
CA ASP A 98 -5.94 -6.95 1.59
C ASP A 98 -5.31 -5.55 1.63
N ILE A 99 -4.72 -5.16 2.76
CA ILE A 99 -4.04 -3.88 2.97
C ILE A 99 -2.54 -4.02 2.72
N VAL A 100 -1.98 -3.06 2.00
CA VAL A 100 -0.53 -2.86 1.85
C VAL A 100 -0.17 -1.47 2.35
N VAL A 101 0.79 -1.41 3.26
CA VAL A 101 1.38 -0.16 3.76
C VAL A 101 2.78 -0.02 3.18
N LEU A 102 3.03 1.06 2.46
CA LEU A 102 4.32 1.39 1.86
C LEU A 102 4.91 2.62 2.55
N HIS A 103 6.09 2.47 3.15
CA HIS A 103 6.85 3.58 3.72
C HIS A 103 7.96 4.00 2.76
N SER A 104 8.01 5.29 2.41
CA SER A 104 8.89 5.81 1.37
C SER A 104 9.54 7.13 1.77
N HIS A 105 10.74 7.39 1.24
CA HIS A 105 11.32 8.73 1.18
C HIS A 105 10.92 9.37 -0.15
N VAL A 106 10.20 10.48 -0.09
CA VAL A 106 9.68 11.18 -1.26
C VAL A 106 10.38 12.53 -1.38
N ARG A 107 10.86 12.85 -2.59
CA ARG A 107 11.37 14.17 -2.95
C ARG A 107 10.59 14.73 -4.13
N MET A 108 10.27 16.00 -4.09
CA MET A 108 9.63 16.70 -5.22
C MET A 108 10.66 17.42 -6.11
N LYS A 109 11.86 17.67 -5.57
CA LYS A 109 13.00 18.28 -6.27
C LYS A 109 14.28 17.52 -5.90
N ALA A 110 15.29 17.60 -6.76
CA ALA A 110 16.54 16.84 -6.59
C ALA A 110 17.33 17.20 -5.31
N ASP A 111 17.25 18.46 -4.90
CA ASP A 111 17.94 19.03 -3.73
C ASP A 111 17.04 19.16 -2.49
N ASP A 112 15.80 18.64 -2.55
CA ASP A 112 14.86 18.65 -1.43
C ASP A 112 15.26 17.60 -0.38
N ARG A 113 15.15 17.95 0.91
CA ARG A 113 15.22 16.94 1.98
C ARG A 113 14.09 15.92 1.84
N GLY A 114 12.96 16.34 1.31
CA GLY A 114 11.80 15.49 1.07
C GLY A 114 10.95 15.28 2.33
N MET A 115 10.23 14.19 2.30
CA MET A 115 9.31 13.80 3.35
C MET A 115 9.28 12.27 3.51
N ALA A 116 8.96 11.83 4.72
CA ALA A 116 8.52 10.48 4.96
C ALA A 116 7.03 10.40 4.58
N VAL A 117 6.71 9.43 3.73
CA VAL A 117 5.33 9.19 3.29
C VAL A 117 4.96 7.76 3.61
N VAL A 118 3.77 7.60 4.17
CA VAL A 118 3.14 6.30 4.38
C VAL A 118 1.92 6.24 3.48
N ASP A 119 2.02 5.48 2.39
CA ASP A 119 0.90 5.18 1.50
C ASP A 119 0.24 3.89 1.95
N ILE A 120 -1.08 3.86 2.01
CA ILE A 120 -1.88 2.69 2.36
C ILE A 120 -2.80 2.37 1.21
N PHE A 121 -2.75 1.13 0.73
CA PHE A 121 -3.55 0.65 -0.38
C PHE A 121 -4.40 -0.54 0.05
N ARG A 122 -5.66 -0.55 -0.35
CA ARG A 122 -6.53 -1.72 -0.21
C ARG A 122 -6.76 -2.39 -1.56
N PHE A 123 -6.78 -3.71 -1.54
CA PHE A 123 -6.97 -4.55 -2.72
C PHE A 123 -8.33 -5.24 -2.71
N GLU A 124 -8.95 -5.32 -3.89
CA GLU A 124 -10.04 -6.23 -4.19
C GLU A 124 -9.75 -6.96 -5.51
N LYS A 125 -9.93 -8.28 -5.54
CA LYS A 125 -9.71 -9.12 -6.74
C LYS A 125 -8.35 -8.84 -7.42
N GLY A 126 -7.32 -8.56 -6.62
CA GLY A 126 -5.95 -8.34 -7.09
C GLY A 126 -5.67 -6.97 -7.73
N LYS A 127 -6.59 -6.02 -7.59
CA LYS A 127 -6.48 -4.62 -8.02
C LYS A 127 -6.54 -3.67 -6.83
N ILE A 128 -5.86 -2.53 -6.93
CA ILE A 128 -5.95 -1.43 -5.98
C ILE A 128 -7.31 -0.75 -6.15
N VAL A 129 -8.05 -0.59 -5.05
CA VAL A 129 -9.40 0.01 -5.05
C VAL A 129 -9.53 1.18 -4.09
N GLU A 130 -8.50 1.43 -3.25
CA GLU A 130 -8.59 2.47 -2.23
C GLU A 130 -7.18 2.90 -1.78
N HIS A 131 -7.01 4.17 -1.46
CA HIS A 131 -5.74 4.78 -1.09
C HIS A 131 -5.89 5.85 -0.01
N TRP A 132 -5.01 5.78 0.99
CA TRP A 132 -4.75 6.80 2.00
C TRP A 132 -3.27 7.13 2.00
N ASP A 133 -2.91 8.31 2.46
CA ASP A 133 -1.52 8.67 2.73
C ASP A 133 -1.36 9.55 3.97
N VAL A 134 -0.18 9.49 4.55
CA VAL A 134 0.27 10.37 5.63
C VAL A 134 1.66 10.88 5.27
N LEU A 135 1.82 12.19 5.31
CA LEU A 135 3.05 12.86 4.90
C LEU A 135 3.67 13.60 6.10
N GLN A 136 4.96 13.40 6.31
CA GLN A 136 5.73 14.13 7.32
C GLN A 136 6.99 14.73 6.68
N PRO A 137 7.09 16.07 6.56
CA PRO A 137 8.31 16.72 6.10
C PRO A 137 9.53 16.37 6.96
N ILE A 138 10.67 16.17 6.32
CA ILE A 138 11.94 15.96 7.02
C ILE A 138 12.39 17.31 7.62
N PRO A 139 12.54 17.42 8.94
CA PRO A 139 12.89 18.67 9.59
C PRO A 139 14.33 19.10 9.27
N GLU A 140 14.62 20.38 9.37
CA GLU A 140 15.96 20.90 9.22
C GLU A 140 16.91 20.43 10.35
N LYS A 141 16.36 20.37 11.56
CA LYS A 141 17.07 19.87 12.74
C LYS A 141 16.26 18.77 13.39
N SER A 142 16.89 17.64 13.63
CA SER A 142 16.29 16.53 14.38
C SER A 142 16.69 16.61 15.86
N ALA A 143 15.79 16.18 16.75
CA ALA A 143 16.07 16.02 18.18
C ALA A 143 16.94 14.78 18.50
N ASN A 144 17.14 13.90 17.53
CA ASN A 144 17.94 12.68 17.64
C ASN A 144 18.66 12.39 16.32
N ASN A 145 19.56 11.41 16.32
CA ASN A 145 20.39 11.03 15.17
C ASN A 145 19.81 9.82 14.39
N ASN A 146 18.60 9.40 14.68
CA ASN A 146 17.98 8.29 13.97
C ASN A 146 17.43 8.76 12.63
N THR A 147 17.45 7.87 11.63
CA THR A 147 16.75 8.14 10.37
C THR A 147 15.22 8.07 10.55
N MET A 148 14.48 8.73 9.68
CA MET A 148 13.02 8.59 9.59
C MET A 148 12.60 7.33 8.78
N PHE A 149 13.58 6.51 8.34
CA PHE A 149 13.38 5.38 7.42
C PHE A 149 14.04 4.10 7.90
#